data_1d57c94d985c02ad682e8ca9dc4b1f95
#
_entry.id   1d57c94d985c02ad682e8ca9dc4b1f95
#
_cell.length_a   1.000
_cell.length_b   1.000
_cell.length_c   1.000
_cell.angle_alpha   90.00
_cell.angle_beta   90.00
_cell.angle_gamma   90.00
#
_symmetry.space_group_name_H-M   'P 1'
#
loop_
_entity.id
_entity.type
_entity.pdbx_description
1 polymer ?
#
loop_
_entity_poly.entity_id
_entity_poly.type
_entity_poly.pdbx_seq_one_letter_code
_entity_poly.pdbx_strand_id
1 'polypeptide(L)'
;MKRVAMTVLVGMIASIGAMAQSPNTASELGYSDMIVYNGKIVSMDDSSFGPAVGTIVQAMAIRNGRILRTGTNAEVQALAGPKTKKIDLKGREVLPSFIHTHEHPTDWVWTEPSPLEHVLPTGSNDFMLVRWMKGTAPQQLSQWKSVLKEAAAQAKPGQWIWLSFDYGSDFENADELVKAFPKEVTRQALDEIVPNNPVRARNAWPIGDQVVLNTKGFEEAKKIYPNKGQMEEEADQRPFEPNVLLRNHVDMLAELLKAEFELWASQGITAFGSSPYAANNLRAISLLDQKGAMPARFGWGYGGGAVDDETMRYIASLLGNGTEHLWNIGARSSAGGTCTTYNAPAEVKSKERCSLEPGSPGRQRLEAIIRAGGRIATMHTGGDKDIDYFMDAVLKASKEAGMTIDEIRAKRHAFDHSSGAPRQDQIPIMKNLGMMASMISTDLWEKRADYDMYYAVRNYGVEYGNQVIPRKSVTAAGIPNGFEIDRALPHKEFLLIWEGMTRYNPWDKKAYGVGEATDRFTQLKALTRWGAYYMLRENLMGTLEAGKFADFIVLDRDFLTIPDDDIPNTKVLMTVVGGNIVHLMPDVARENGLSPVGPVTWPSKPLEKYYAHKIYTPESLRNQF
;
A
#
# COMPACT_ATOMS: atom_id res chain seq x y z
N MET A 1 85.90 23.63 4.26
CA MET A 1 84.60 22.94 4.18
C MET A 1 84.44 22.15 5.45
N LYS A 2 83.74 22.72 6.43
CA LYS A 2 83.49 22.08 7.75
C LYS A 2 82.12 21.41 7.75
N ARG A 3 82.10 20.12 8.02
CA ARG A 3 80.87 19.38 8.27
C ARG A 3 80.48 19.57 9.73
N VAL A 4 79.27 20.05 10.00
CA VAL A 4 78.68 20.11 11.32
C VAL A 4 77.76 18.87 11.46
N ALA A 5 78.08 18.02 12.41
CA ALA A 5 77.25 16.90 12.78
C ALA A 5 76.21 17.42 13.78
N MET A 6 74.95 17.22 13.48
CA MET A 6 73.82 17.53 14.39
C MET A 6 73.31 16.23 15.03
N THR A 7 73.57 16.07 16.32
CA THR A 7 73.10 14.97 17.13
C THR A 7 71.66 15.23 17.54
N VAL A 8 70.71 14.39 17.06
CA VAL A 8 69.31 14.45 17.48
C VAL A 8 69.12 13.55 18.70
N LEU A 9 68.82 14.15 19.82
CA LEU A 9 68.44 13.48 21.07
C LEU A 9 66.94 13.12 21.01
N VAL A 10 66.62 11.83 20.91
CA VAL A 10 65.23 11.35 20.97
C VAL A 10 64.85 11.18 22.43
N GLY A 11 64.12 12.13 22.97
CA GLY A 11 63.48 12.02 24.27
C GLY A 11 62.14 11.31 24.14
N MET A 12 62.00 10.05 24.59
CA MET A 12 60.73 9.40 24.80
C MET A 12 60.02 10.02 26.02
N ILE A 13 59.07 10.88 25.77
CA ILE A 13 58.08 11.27 26.78
C ILE A 13 56.89 10.33 26.63
N ALA A 14 56.75 9.37 27.52
CA ALA A 14 55.53 8.59 27.70
C ALA A 14 54.46 9.51 28.35
N SER A 15 53.68 10.18 27.54
CA SER A 15 52.48 10.86 27.98
C SER A 15 51.37 9.84 28.10
N ILE A 16 51.05 9.41 29.34
CA ILE A 16 49.77 8.79 29.68
C ILE A 16 48.73 9.91 29.43
N GLY A 17 48.25 10.00 28.21
CA GLY A 17 47.11 10.81 27.91
C GLY A 17 45.88 10.17 28.54
N ALA A 18 45.40 10.70 29.68
CA ALA A 18 44.01 10.54 30.05
C ALA A 18 43.18 10.95 28.82
N MET A 19 42.48 10.02 28.23
CA MET A 19 41.45 10.37 27.24
C MET A 19 40.44 11.23 27.99
N ALA A 20 40.60 12.56 27.87
CA ALA A 20 39.54 13.46 28.21
C ALA A 20 38.35 13.02 27.35
N GLN A 21 37.29 12.55 27.98
CA GLN A 21 36.00 12.36 27.29
C GLN A 21 35.75 13.66 26.54
N SER A 22 35.69 13.59 25.21
CA SER A 22 35.30 14.72 24.39
C SER A 22 34.02 15.29 24.99
N PRO A 23 33.91 16.62 25.17
CA PRO A 23 32.67 17.21 25.63
C PRO A 23 31.54 16.65 24.79
N ASN A 24 30.45 16.28 25.45
CA ASN A 24 29.36 15.50 24.86
C ASN A 24 28.88 16.20 23.57
N THR A 25 29.34 15.73 22.42
CA THR A 25 29.05 16.32 21.09
C THR A 25 27.53 16.51 20.88
N ALA A 26 26.71 15.70 21.55
CA ALA A 26 25.27 15.84 21.55
C ALA A 26 24.78 17.14 22.21
N SER A 27 25.49 17.68 23.21
CA SER A 27 25.12 18.95 23.85
C SER A 27 25.40 20.15 22.94
N GLU A 28 26.36 20.03 22.03
CA GLU A 28 26.74 21.09 21.08
C GLU A 28 25.91 21.01 19.79
N LEU A 29 25.66 19.79 19.29
CA LEU A 29 24.95 19.58 18.02
C LEU A 29 23.42 19.37 18.18
N GLY A 30 22.94 19.27 19.42
CA GLY A 30 21.55 18.97 19.77
C GLY A 30 21.33 17.49 20.09
N TYR A 31 20.48 17.25 21.08
CA TYR A 31 20.06 15.91 21.49
C TYR A 31 19.06 15.30 20.49
N SER A 32 18.88 13.99 20.57
CA SER A 32 17.81 13.28 19.86
C SER A 32 16.43 13.69 20.36
N ASP A 33 15.44 13.70 19.46
CA ASP A 33 14.03 13.96 19.80
C ASP A 33 13.41 12.74 20.47
N MET A 34 13.80 11.54 20.00
CA MET A 34 13.37 10.26 20.52
C MET A 34 14.53 9.27 20.52
N ILE A 35 14.54 8.39 21.52
CA ILE A 35 15.32 7.15 21.51
C ILE A 35 14.38 5.97 21.76
N VAL A 36 14.64 4.86 21.06
CA VAL A 36 14.10 3.54 21.36
C VAL A 36 15.26 2.65 21.78
N TYR A 37 15.11 1.88 22.85
CA TYR A 37 16.21 1.11 23.44
C TYR A 37 15.70 -0.20 24.06
N ASN A 38 16.61 -1.09 24.45
CA ASN A 38 16.30 -2.44 24.93
C ASN A 38 15.47 -3.25 23.94
N GLY A 39 15.77 -3.18 22.64
CA GLY A 39 15.06 -3.89 21.60
C GLY A 39 15.95 -4.83 20.80
N LYS A 40 15.33 -5.55 19.89
CA LYS A 40 15.96 -6.26 18.78
C LYS A 40 15.62 -5.52 17.49
N ILE A 41 16.46 -4.55 17.13
CA ILE A 41 16.22 -3.68 15.98
C ILE A 41 16.92 -4.27 14.76
N VAL A 42 16.13 -4.73 13.80
CA VAL A 42 16.57 -5.35 12.55
C VAL A 42 16.64 -4.29 11.46
N SER A 43 17.82 -3.99 10.97
CA SER A 43 18.01 -2.86 10.03
C SER A 43 17.52 -3.13 8.62
N MET A 44 17.45 -4.39 8.16
CA MET A 44 17.18 -4.80 6.79
C MET A 44 18.17 -4.23 5.76
N ASP A 45 19.40 -3.90 6.18
CA ASP A 45 20.43 -3.26 5.34
C ASP A 45 21.22 -4.24 4.47
N ASP A 46 21.01 -5.55 4.58
CA ASP A 46 21.59 -6.52 3.64
C ASP A 46 21.07 -6.34 2.22
N SER A 47 21.98 -6.10 1.29
CA SER A 47 21.66 -5.83 -0.11
C SER A 47 21.56 -7.08 -0.99
N SER A 48 21.89 -8.25 -0.47
CA SER A 48 21.80 -9.51 -1.19
C SER A 48 20.35 -9.93 -1.44
N PHE A 49 20.17 -10.87 -2.35
CA PHE A 49 18.87 -11.53 -2.58
C PHE A 49 18.68 -12.79 -1.70
N GLY A 50 19.63 -13.06 -0.80
CA GLY A 50 19.56 -14.17 0.16
C GLY A 50 18.74 -13.83 1.41
N PRO A 51 18.68 -14.75 2.39
CA PRO A 51 17.84 -14.62 3.58
C PRO A 51 18.44 -13.70 4.69
N ALA A 52 19.61 -13.09 4.47
CA ALA A 52 20.20 -12.19 5.44
C ALA A 52 19.37 -10.92 5.61
N VAL A 53 19.23 -10.47 6.86
CA VAL A 53 18.49 -9.24 7.22
C VAL A 53 19.43 -8.06 7.51
N GLY A 54 20.76 -8.31 7.53
CA GLY A 54 21.77 -7.31 7.84
C GLY A 54 22.00 -7.11 9.33
N THR A 55 22.23 -5.87 9.72
CA THR A 55 22.63 -5.50 11.07
C THR A 55 21.46 -5.60 12.05
N ILE A 56 21.72 -6.16 13.23
CA ILE A 56 20.78 -6.18 14.36
C ILE A 56 21.41 -5.44 15.53
N VAL A 57 20.72 -4.42 16.07
CA VAL A 57 21.19 -3.56 17.15
C VAL A 57 20.18 -3.51 18.30
N GLN A 58 20.57 -2.89 19.43
CA GLN A 58 19.75 -2.81 20.64
C GLN A 58 18.90 -1.54 20.72
N ALA A 59 19.36 -0.46 20.05
CA ALA A 59 18.80 0.87 20.24
C ALA A 59 18.98 1.74 18.99
N MET A 60 18.14 2.78 18.90
CA MET A 60 18.14 3.75 17.82
C MET A 60 17.80 5.14 18.35
N ALA A 61 18.56 6.16 17.94
CA ALA A 61 18.31 7.57 18.21
C ALA A 61 17.72 8.24 16.97
N ILE A 62 16.73 9.10 17.18
CA ILE A 62 15.96 9.78 16.13
C ILE A 62 16.03 11.28 16.38
N ARG A 63 16.29 12.05 15.30
CA ARG A 63 16.25 13.50 15.31
C ARG A 63 15.73 14.05 13.98
N ASN A 64 14.86 15.04 14.06
CA ASN A 64 14.26 15.68 12.88
C ASN A 64 13.65 14.66 11.89
N GLY A 65 12.93 13.67 12.41
CA GLY A 65 12.28 12.64 11.61
C GLY A 65 13.20 11.58 11.01
N ARG A 66 14.53 11.65 11.28
CA ARG A 66 15.52 10.74 10.72
C ARG A 66 16.27 9.98 11.79
N ILE A 67 16.74 8.80 11.42
CA ILE A 67 17.64 8.00 12.25
C ILE A 67 18.97 8.74 12.36
N LEU A 68 19.31 9.16 13.57
CA LEU A 68 20.56 9.80 13.89
C LEU A 68 21.68 8.76 14.02
N ARG A 69 21.40 7.68 14.76
CA ARG A 69 22.33 6.59 15.04
C ARG A 69 21.59 5.33 15.46
N THR A 70 22.14 4.20 15.10
CA THR A 70 21.80 2.87 15.64
C THR A 70 23.00 2.32 16.41
N GLY A 71 22.79 1.44 17.40
CA GLY A 71 23.89 0.86 18.16
C GLY A 71 23.45 0.16 19.43
N THR A 72 24.37 0.12 20.42
CA THR A 72 24.09 -0.39 21.75
C THR A 72 23.22 0.58 22.56
N ASN A 73 22.58 0.07 23.62
CA ASN A 73 21.82 0.90 24.54
C ASN A 73 22.65 2.07 25.11
N ALA A 74 23.89 1.83 25.48
CA ALA A 74 24.77 2.84 26.07
C ALA A 74 25.09 3.97 25.07
N GLU A 75 25.42 3.62 23.81
CA GLU A 75 25.74 4.59 22.78
C GLU A 75 24.54 5.49 22.44
N VAL A 76 23.34 4.92 22.37
CA VAL A 76 22.13 5.65 22.00
C VAL A 76 21.60 6.48 23.18
N GLN A 77 21.65 5.95 24.41
CA GLN A 77 21.24 6.70 25.59
C GLN A 77 22.12 7.95 25.83
N ALA A 78 23.40 7.90 25.46
CA ALA A 78 24.30 9.06 25.52
C ALA A 78 23.87 10.24 24.62
N LEU A 79 23.00 9.99 23.63
CA LEU A 79 22.44 11.01 22.73
C LEU A 79 21.14 11.61 23.25
N ALA A 80 20.60 11.12 24.36
CA ALA A 80 19.36 11.61 24.95
C ALA A 80 19.59 12.82 25.85
N GLY A 81 18.78 13.86 25.67
CA GLY A 81 18.73 15.04 26.52
C GLY A 81 17.48 15.09 27.40
N PRO A 82 17.29 16.19 28.13
CA PRO A 82 16.16 16.33 29.08
C PRO A 82 14.76 16.28 28.42
N LYS A 83 14.67 16.61 27.14
CA LYS A 83 13.41 16.62 26.35
C LYS A 83 13.26 15.40 25.46
N THR A 84 14.26 14.53 25.39
CA THR A 84 14.22 13.34 24.56
C THR A 84 13.14 12.37 25.03
N LYS A 85 12.23 11.99 24.14
CA LYS A 85 11.27 10.90 24.38
C LYS A 85 12.02 9.57 24.45
N LYS A 86 11.89 8.85 25.54
CA LYS A 86 12.59 7.56 25.76
C LYS A 86 11.57 6.44 25.77
N ILE A 87 11.72 5.46 24.88
CA ILE A 87 10.82 4.31 24.74
C ILE A 87 11.61 3.04 25.02
N ASP A 88 11.25 2.37 26.09
CA ASP A 88 11.78 1.05 26.43
C ASP A 88 11.01 -0.03 25.66
N LEU A 89 11.71 -0.72 24.78
CA LEU A 89 11.14 -1.77 23.92
C LEU A 89 10.98 -3.11 24.65
N LYS A 90 11.62 -3.28 25.81
CA LYS A 90 11.53 -4.51 26.65
C LYS A 90 11.83 -5.80 25.87
N GLY A 91 12.82 -5.77 25.01
CA GLY A 91 13.25 -6.91 24.19
C GLY A 91 12.43 -7.13 22.91
N ARG A 92 11.43 -6.31 22.62
CA ARG A 92 10.58 -6.44 21.43
C ARG A 92 11.37 -6.22 20.15
N GLU A 93 10.93 -6.89 19.10
CA GLU A 93 11.50 -6.75 17.75
C GLU A 93 11.01 -5.48 17.07
N VAL A 94 11.93 -4.84 16.36
CA VAL A 94 11.68 -3.65 15.54
C VAL A 94 12.11 -3.95 14.11
N LEU A 95 11.22 -3.68 13.16
CA LEU A 95 11.46 -3.77 11.73
C LEU A 95 11.28 -2.40 11.08
N PRO A 96 11.87 -2.13 9.89
CA PRO A 96 11.39 -1.04 9.05
C PRO A 96 9.89 -1.22 8.81
N SER A 97 9.14 -0.13 8.75
CA SER A 97 7.72 -0.20 8.41
C SER A 97 7.51 -0.67 6.97
N PHE A 98 6.34 -1.20 6.70
CA PHE A 98 6.01 -1.84 5.43
C PHE A 98 5.64 -0.85 4.33
N ILE A 99 6.01 -1.21 3.11
CA ILE A 99 5.80 -0.44 1.89
C ILE A 99 5.01 -1.31 0.91
N HIS A 100 3.78 -0.90 0.62
CA HIS A 100 3.00 -1.48 -0.46
C HIS A 100 3.28 -0.75 -1.76
N THR A 101 3.75 -1.46 -2.75
CA THR A 101 4.14 -0.87 -4.03
C THR A 101 2.97 -0.57 -4.96
N HIS A 102 1.80 -1.17 -4.66
CA HIS A 102 0.52 -0.84 -5.30
C HIS A 102 -0.61 -1.00 -4.27
N GLU A 103 -1.40 0.07 -4.06
CA GLU A 103 -2.53 0.07 -3.13
C GLU A 103 -3.49 1.23 -3.44
N HIS A 104 -4.72 1.15 -2.98
CA HIS A 104 -5.76 2.14 -3.24
C HIS A 104 -6.36 2.77 -1.96
N PRO A 105 -5.59 3.32 -1.03
CA PRO A 105 -6.14 3.83 0.22
C PRO A 105 -7.16 4.97 0.00
N THR A 106 -7.07 5.70 -1.12
CA THR A 106 -8.06 6.72 -1.49
C THR A 106 -9.42 6.15 -1.89
N ASP A 107 -9.48 4.85 -2.20
CA ASP A 107 -10.70 4.14 -2.56
C ASP A 107 -11.20 3.30 -1.38
N TRP A 108 -10.27 2.67 -0.64
CA TRP A 108 -10.60 1.79 0.48
C TRP A 108 -11.25 2.53 1.64
N VAL A 109 -10.96 3.82 1.84
CA VAL A 109 -11.64 4.68 2.82
C VAL A 109 -13.16 4.69 2.68
N TRP A 110 -13.68 4.33 1.51
CA TRP A 110 -15.12 4.23 1.25
C TRP A 110 -15.66 2.81 1.36
N THR A 111 -14.82 1.82 1.63
CA THR A 111 -15.19 0.41 1.75
C THR A 111 -15.08 -0.11 3.17
N GLU A 112 -14.22 0.49 4.00
CA GLU A 112 -14.09 0.18 5.42
C GLU A 112 -14.84 1.23 6.24
N PRO A 113 -15.81 0.84 7.10
CA PRO A 113 -16.61 1.79 7.87
C PRO A 113 -15.83 2.57 8.92
N SER A 114 -14.77 2.02 9.48
CA SER A 114 -14.09 2.57 10.67
C SER A 114 -13.50 3.97 10.49
N PRO A 115 -12.83 4.33 9.37
CA PRO A 115 -12.36 5.69 9.13
C PRO A 115 -13.50 6.70 9.06
N LEU A 116 -14.58 6.34 8.34
CA LEU A 116 -15.73 7.21 8.20
C LEU A 116 -16.50 7.38 9.51
N GLU A 117 -16.67 6.31 10.29
CA GLU A 117 -17.27 6.37 11.64
C GLU A 117 -16.42 7.19 12.62
N HIS A 118 -15.11 7.16 12.46
CA HIS A 118 -14.21 8.00 13.27
C HIS A 118 -14.37 9.49 12.96
N VAL A 119 -14.40 9.86 11.69
CA VAL A 119 -14.49 11.27 11.24
C VAL A 119 -15.92 11.80 11.33
N LEU A 120 -16.91 10.95 11.16
CA LEU A 120 -18.33 11.27 11.19
C LEU A 120 -19.09 10.37 12.20
N PRO A 121 -18.84 10.51 13.51
CA PRO A 121 -19.33 9.57 14.52
C PRO A 121 -20.86 9.52 14.65
N THR A 122 -21.57 10.56 14.23
CA THR A 122 -23.05 10.59 14.19
C THR A 122 -23.61 10.01 12.90
N GLY A 123 -22.75 9.68 11.91
CA GLY A 123 -23.15 9.29 10.57
C GLY A 123 -23.82 10.42 9.78
N SER A 124 -23.74 11.70 10.24
CA SER A 124 -24.40 12.83 9.56
C SER A 124 -23.68 14.14 9.82
N ASN A 125 -23.63 15.00 8.79
CA ASN A 125 -23.27 16.41 8.84
C ASN A 125 -24.23 17.23 7.96
N ASP A 126 -23.89 18.48 7.62
CA ASP A 126 -24.82 19.35 6.91
C ASP A 126 -25.06 18.92 5.44
N PHE A 127 -24.16 18.19 4.81
CA PHE A 127 -24.25 17.83 3.40
C PHE A 127 -24.33 16.33 3.11
N MET A 128 -24.05 15.47 4.09
CA MET A 128 -24.05 14.01 3.92
C MET A 128 -24.63 13.30 5.14
N LEU A 129 -25.46 12.29 4.89
CA LEU A 129 -25.96 11.31 5.86
C LEU A 129 -25.57 9.93 5.39
N VAL A 130 -24.85 9.20 6.24
CA VAL A 130 -24.27 7.89 5.94
C VAL A 130 -25.03 6.79 6.65
N ARG A 131 -25.29 5.70 5.95
CA ARG A 131 -25.82 4.44 6.51
C ARG A 131 -25.01 3.27 5.98
N TRP A 132 -24.46 2.52 6.90
CA TRP A 132 -23.87 1.22 6.62
C TRP A 132 -24.88 0.13 6.92
N MET A 133 -25.09 -0.76 5.96
CA MET A 133 -25.84 -1.99 6.19
C MET A 133 -25.02 -2.91 7.09
N LYS A 134 -25.68 -3.73 7.89
CA LYS A 134 -25.01 -4.65 8.83
C LYS A 134 -25.64 -6.03 8.74
N GLY A 135 -24.86 -7.05 9.10
CA GLY A 135 -25.28 -8.43 9.14
C GLY A 135 -25.00 -9.20 7.85
N THR A 136 -25.63 -10.37 7.72
CA THR A 136 -25.47 -11.22 6.53
C THR A 136 -26.12 -10.60 5.29
N ALA A 137 -25.72 -11.03 4.10
CA ALA A 137 -26.30 -10.54 2.85
C ALA A 137 -27.84 -10.61 2.82
N PRO A 138 -28.50 -11.73 3.22
CA PRO A 138 -29.96 -11.77 3.31
C PRO A 138 -30.55 -10.75 4.28
N GLN A 139 -29.89 -10.52 5.43
CA GLN A 139 -30.36 -9.52 6.39
C GLN A 139 -30.28 -8.11 5.80
N GLN A 140 -29.15 -7.77 5.16
CA GLN A 140 -28.98 -6.47 4.50
C GLN A 140 -30.03 -6.26 3.40
N LEU A 141 -30.24 -7.25 2.53
CA LEU A 141 -31.22 -7.20 1.46
C LEU A 141 -32.67 -7.08 1.97
N SER A 142 -32.98 -7.65 3.12
CA SER A 142 -34.31 -7.52 3.72
C SER A 142 -34.56 -6.16 4.37
N GLN A 143 -33.52 -5.47 4.81
CA GLN A 143 -33.61 -4.27 5.66
C GLN A 143 -33.34 -2.95 4.94
N TRP A 144 -32.66 -2.95 3.78
CA TRP A 144 -32.18 -1.72 3.17
C TRP A 144 -33.27 -0.68 2.90
N LYS A 145 -34.50 -1.11 2.53
CA LYS A 145 -35.62 -0.19 2.28
C LYS A 145 -36.05 0.55 3.55
N SER A 146 -36.11 -0.16 4.69
CA SER A 146 -36.44 0.46 5.97
C SER A 146 -35.33 1.40 6.45
N VAL A 147 -34.07 0.97 6.34
CA VAL A 147 -32.91 1.82 6.67
C VAL A 147 -32.88 3.09 5.82
N LEU A 148 -33.14 2.97 4.51
CA LEU A 148 -33.19 4.12 3.62
C LEU A 148 -34.36 5.06 3.94
N LYS A 149 -35.53 4.50 4.27
CA LYS A 149 -36.73 5.29 4.68
C LYS A 149 -36.46 6.07 5.97
N GLU A 150 -35.81 5.44 6.95
CA GLU A 150 -35.41 6.11 8.20
C GLU A 150 -34.37 7.21 7.93
N ALA A 151 -33.41 6.95 7.04
CA ALA A 151 -32.43 7.95 6.62
C ALA A 151 -33.11 9.13 5.93
N ALA A 152 -34.07 8.89 5.04
CA ALA A 152 -34.85 9.95 4.37
C ALA A 152 -35.62 10.85 5.35
N ALA A 153 -36.18 10.25 6.40
CA ALA A 153 -36.89 11.00 7.44
C ALA A 153 -35.99 11.89 8.29
N GLN A 154 -34.69 11.59 8.36
CA GLN A 154 -33.68 12.33 9.12
C GLN A 154 -32.91 13.35 8.26
N ALA A 155 -32.91 13.14 6.96
CA ALA A 155 -32.11 13.93 6.04
C ALA A 155 -32.62 15.37 5.91
N LYS A 156 -31.70 16.34 5.92
CA LYS A 156 -31.98 17.74 5.63
C LYS A 156 -32.24 17.93 4.14
N PRO A 157 -33.01 18.96 3.73
CA PRO A 157 -33.19 19.25 2.30
C PRO A 157 -31.84 19.41 1.57
N GLY A 158 -31.66 18.67 0.47
CA GLY A 158 -30.45 18.69 -0.35
C GLY A 158 -29.25 17.90 0.21
N GLN A 159 -29.35 17.38 1.41
CA GLN A 159 -28.33 16.49 1.99
C GLN A 159 -28.26 15.18 1.21
N TRP A 160 -27.06 14.73 0.87
CA TRP A 160 -26.85 13.42 0.29
C TRP A 160 -27.12 12.30 1.29
N ILE A 161 -27.82 11.26 0.84
CA ILE A 161 -27.92 10.00 1.58
C ILE A 161 -26.98 8.99 0.91
N TRP A 162 -25.97 8.57 1.65
CA TRP A 162 -25.00 7.57 1.21
C TRP A 162 -25.28 6.26 1.95
N LEU A 163 -25.73 5.24 1.20
CA LEU A 163 -26.07 3.90 1.71
C LEU A 163 -25.05 2.91 1.19
N SER A 164 -24.30 2.26 2.07
CA SER A 164 -23.35 1.21 1.70
C SER A 164 -23.75 -0.12 2.25
N PHE A 165 -23.70 -1.14 1.42
CA PHE A 165 -23.79 -2.54 1.81
C PHE A 165 -22.42 -3.01 2.30
N ASP A 166 -22.41 -3.90 3.30
CA ASP A 166 -21.20 -4.44 3.90
C ASP A 166 -20.92 -5.85 3.34
N TYR A 167 -19.83 -5.99 2.63
CA TYR A 167 -19.38 -7.28 2.07
C TYR A 167 -18.76 -8.20 3.12
N GLY A 168 -18.57 -7.71 4.37
CA GLY A 168 -17.93 -8.44 5.45
C GLY A 168 -16.42 -8.35 5.46
N SER A 169 -15.82 -8.65 6.61
CA SER A 169 -14.37 -8.53 6.81
C SER A 169 -13.54 -9.57 6.03
N ASP A 170 -14.17 -10.66 5.65
CA ASP A 170 -13.57 -11.76 4.86
C ASP A 170 -14.35 -11.99 3.55
N PHE A 171 -15.07 -10.99 3.07
CA PHE A 171 -15.91 -11.05 1.86
C PHE A 171 -17.04 -12.08 1.94
N GLU A 172 -17.47 -12.46 3.15
CA GLU A 172 -18.48 -13.49 3.37
C GLU A 172 -19.85 -13.17 2.78
N ASN A 173 -20.17 -11.88 2.59
CA ASN A 173 -21.43 -11.42 1.98
C ASN A 173 -21.32 -11.16 0.47
N ALA A 174 -20.11 -11.13 -0.05
CA ALA A 174 -19.82 -10.56 -1.36
C ALA A 174 -20.52 -11.29 -2.51
N ASP A 175 -20.43 -12.60 -2.58
CA ASP A 175 -20.99 -13.41 -3.67
C ASP A 175 -22.52 -13.27 -3.79
N GLU A 176 -23.21 -13.13 -2.67
CA GLU A 176 -24.66 -12.97 -2.65
C GLU A 176 -25.05 -11.53 -2.99
N LEU A 177 -24.37 -10.55 -2.39
CA LEU A 177 -24.64 -9.13 -2.66
C LEU A 177 -24.38 -8.76 -4.12
N VAL A 178 -23.30 -9.22 -4.73
CA VAL A 178 -23.00 -8.96 -6.15
C VAL A 178 -24.10 -9.45 -7.08
N LYS A 179 -24.74 -10.56 -6.76
CA LYS A 179 -25.84 -11.13 -7.57
C LYS A 179 -27.19 -10.47 -7.33
N ALA A 180 -27.44 -10.04 -6.09
CA ALA A 180 -28.74 -9.54 -5.65
C ALA A 180 -28.86 -8.01 -5.77
N PHE A 181 -27.81 -7.26 -5.42
CA PHE A 181 -27.82 -5.81 -5.38
C PHE A 181 -28.35 -5.17 -6.68
N PRO A 182 -27.87 -5.50 -7.90
CA PRO A 182 -28.34 -4.85 -9.12
C PRO A 182 -29.81 -5.16 -9.48
N LYS A 183 -30.39 -6.19 -8.86
CA LYS A 183 -31.80 -6.57 -9.06
C LYS A 183 -32.72 -5.89 -8.06
N GLU A 184 -32.24 -5.73 -6.82
CA GLU A 184 -33.03 -5.24 -5.70
C GLU A 184 -32.91 -3.70 -5.55
N VAL A 185 -31.72 -3.15 -5.75
CA VAL A 185 -31.43 -1.73 -5.56
C VAL A 185 -31.43 -1.05 -6.92
N THR A 186 -32.57 -0.55 -7.31
CA THR A 186 -32.76 0.14 -8.61
C THR A 186 -33.02 1.63 -8.39
N ARG A 187 -32.78 2.45 -9.42
CA ARG A 187 -33.13 3.88 -9.37
C ARG A 187 -34.58 4.08 -9.00
N GLN A 188 -35.49 3.34 -9.64
CA GLN A 188 -36.92 3.43 -9.35
C GLN A 188 -37.21 3.17 -7.87
N ALA A 189 -36.65 2.10 -7.29
CA ALA A 189 -36.85 1.77 -5.88
C ALA A 189 -36.29 2.85 -4.94
N LEU A 190 -35.18 3.48 -5.32
CA LEU A 190 -34.63 4.62 -4.55
C LEU A 190 -35.52 5.86 -4.65
N ASP A 191 -36.03 6.19 -5.84
CA ASP A 191 -36.91 7.35 -6.08
C ASP A 191 -38.25 7.20 -5.35
N GLU A 192 -38.82 6.00 -5.30
CA GLU A 192 -40.05 5.70 -4.55
C GLU A 192 -39.90 5.98 -3.04
N ILE A 193 -38.70 5.74 -2.47
CA ILE A 193 -38.42 5.93 -1.04
C ILE A 193 -37.92 7.36 -0.77
N VAL A 194 -37.06 7.89 -1.62
CA VAL A 194 -36.36 9.18 -1.43
C VAL A 194 -36.45 10.03 -2.69
N PRO A 195 -37.62 10.67 -2.95
CA PRO A 195 -37.78 11.50 -4.17
C PRO A 195 -37.08 12.86 -4.08
N ASN A 196 -36.79 13.40 -2.90
CA ASN A 196 -36.41 14.79 -2.70
C ASN A 196 -34.91 15.00 -2.37
N ASN A 197 -34.21 13.98 -1.88
CA ASN A 197 -32.79 14.04 -1.57
C ASN A 197 -31.96 13.22 -2.57
N PRO A 198 -30.73 13.65 -2.88
CA PRO A 198 -29.82 12.80 -3.66
C PRO A 198 -29.41 11.57 -2.84
N VAL A 199 -29.46 10.40 -3.50
CA VAL A 199 -29.09 9.12 -2.92
C VAL A 199 -28.00 8.48 -3.76
N ARG A 200 -26.96 7.96 -3.09
CA ARG A 200 -25.99 7.02 -3.64
C ARG A 200 -26.07 5.73 -2.82
N ALA A 201 -26.59 4.68 -3.42
CA ALA A 201 -26.54 3.33 -2.88
C ALA A 201 -25.37 2.58 -3.50
N ARG A 202 -24.62 1.85 -2.69
CA ARG A 202 -23.38 1.22 -3.08
C ARG A 202 -23.26 -0.18 -2.47
N ASN A 203 -22.87 -1.14 -3.28
CA ASN A 203 -22.26 -2.38 -2.84
C ASN A 203 -20.77 -2.29 -3.18
N ALA A 204 -19.95 -2.04 -2.17
CA ALA A 204 -18.53 -1.85 -2.32
C ALA A 204 -17.84 -3.20 -2.54
N TRP A 205 -17.75 -3.61 -3.78
CA TRP A 205 -16.92 -4.75 -4.15
C TRP A 205 -15.48 -4.30 -4.41
N PRO A 206 -14.47 -5.07 -3.99
CA PRO A 206 -13.07 -4.67 -4.15
C PRO A 206 -12.64 -4.41 -5.61
N ILE A 207 -13.35 -4.97 -6.57
CA ILE A 207 -13.10 -4.73 -8.01
C ILE A 207 -14.44 -4.50 -8.71
N GLY A 208 -14.77 -3.23 -8.90
CA GLY A 208 -16.00 -2.81 -9.55
C GLY A 208 -17.14 -2.62 -8.56
N ASP A 209 -17.24 -1.40 -8.04
CA ASP A 209 -18.38 -0.99 -7.24
C ASP A 209 -19.67 -1.14 -8.04
N GLN A 210 -20.65 -1.79 -7.45
CA GLN A 210 -22.01 -1.70 -7.92
C GLN A 210 -22.65 -0.48 -7.26
N VAL A 211 -23.03 0.49 -8.07
CA VAL A 211 -23.54 1.78 -7.61
C VAL A 211 -24.86 2.09 -8.29
N VAL A 212 -25.80 2.61 -7.51
CA VAL A 212 -27.05 3.15 -8.01
C VAL A 212 -27.29 4.54 -7.45
N LEU A 213 -27.53 5.50 -8.33
CA LEU A 213 -28.00 6.84 -7.98
C LEU A 213 -29.51 6.91 -8.19
N ASN A 214 -30.23 7.57 -7.26
CA ASN A 214 -31.60 7.99 -7.57
C ASN A 214 -31.59 9.16 -8.56
N THR A 215 -32.76 9.55 -9.05
CA THR A 215 -32.88 10.65 -10.04
C THR A 215 -32.24 11.95 -9.54
N LYS A 216 -32.42 12.31 -8.28
CA LYS A 216 -31.79 13.50 -7.69
C LYS A 216 -30.26 13.40 -7.63
N GLY A 217 -29.73 12.25 -7.22
CA GLY A 217 -28.30 12.00 -7.20
C GLY A 217 -27.67 12.07 -8.59
N PHE A 218 -28.36 11.56 -9.59
CA PHE A 218 -27.93 11.62 -10.98
C PHE A 218 -27.92 13.07 -11.52
N GLU A 219 -28.94 13.87 -11.19
CA GLU A 219 -28.98 15.30 -11.55
C GLU A 219 -27.80 16.08 -10.94
N GLU A 220 -27.46 15.82 -9.67
CA GLU A 220 -26.31 16.44 -9.03
C GLU A 220 -24.99 16.01 -9.68
N ALA A 221 -24.83 14.72 -9.97
CA ALA A 221 -23.66 14.20 -10.64
C ALA A 221 -23.45 14.80 -12.04
N LYS A 222 -24.52 14.98 -12.81
CA LYS A 222 -24.46 15.63 -14.13
C LYS A 222 -23.94 17.06 -14.13
N LYS A 223 -24.14 17.81 -13.03
CA LYS A 223 -23.58 19.16 -12.91
C LYS A 223 -22.05 19.16 -12.90
N ILE A 224 -21.44 18.06 -12.47
CA ILE A 224 -19.99 17.88 -12.39
C ILE A 224 -19.43 17.22 -13.66
N TYR A 225 -20.17 16.26 -14.21
CA TYR A 225 -19.79 15.46 -15.37
C TYR A 225 -20.80 15.57 -16.53
N PRO A 226 -20.99 16.78 -17.11
CA PRO A 226 -22.07 17.01 -18.07
C PRO A 226 -21.91 16.20 -19.37
N ASN A 227 -20.68 15.85 -19.73
CA ASN A 227 -20.35 15.15 -20.99
C ASN A 227 -20.24 13.63 -20.83
N LYS A 228 -20.35 13.09 -19.64
CA LYS A 228 -20.34 11.65 -19.39
C LYS A 228 -21.76 11.12 -19.46
N GLY A 229 -22.13 10.56 -20.63
CA GLY A 229 -23.51 10.17 -20.94
C GLY A 229 -24.13 9.12 -20.03
N GLN A 230 -23.35 8.35 -19.30
CA GLN A 230 -23.81 7.18 -18.56
C GLN A 230 -23.07 7.02 -17.24
N MET A 231 -23.22 8.00 -16.35
CA MET A 231 -22.60 7.93 -15.01
C MET A 231 -22.99 6.67 -14.21
N GLU A 232 -24.09 6.04 -14.56
CA GLU A 232 -24.57 4.82 -13.91
C GLU A 232 -23.89 3.57 -14.42
N GLU A 233 -23.45 3.56 -15.67
CA GLU A 233 -22.74 2.44 -16.28
C GLU A 233 -21.23 2.50 -16.01
N GLU A 234 -20.71 3.65 -15.61
CA GLU A 234 -19.36 3.80 -15.12
C GLU A 234 -19.32 3.37 -13.65
N ALA A 235 -19.53 2.07 -13.39
CA ALA A 235 -19.56 1.51 -12.04
C ALA A 235 -18.27 1.73 -11.24
N ASP A 236 -17.14 1.86 -11.93
CA ASP A 236 -15.85 2.25 -11.33
C ASP A 236 -15.77 3.76 -11.16
N GLN A 237 -16.66 4.31 -10.33
CA GLN A 237 -16.72 5.74 -10.02
C GLN A 237 -15.81 6.12 -8.85
N ARG A 238 -14.58 5.64 -8.82
CA ARG A 238 -13.57 5.99 -7.81
C ARG A 238 -13.45 7.50 -7.55
N PRO A 239 -13.59 8.39 -8.56
CA PRO A 239 -13.61 9.82 -8.32
C PRO A 239 -14.95 10.39 -7.85
N PHE A 240 -16.01 9.59 -7.66
CA PHE A 240 -17.35 10.12 -7.36
C PHE A 240 -17.41 10.82 -5.99
N GLU A 241 -17.09 10.11 -4.91
CA GLU A 241 -17.14 10.68 -3.57
C GLU A 241 -16.26 11.93 -3.44
N PRO A 242 -14.96 11.91 -3.80
CA PRO A 242 -14.13 13.09 -3.70
C PRO A 242 -14.53 14.22 -4.65
N ASN A 243 -15.05 13.93 -5.85
CA ASN A 243 -15.35 14.95 -6.85
C ASN A 243 -16.80 15.45 -6.83
N VAL A 244 -17.74 14.67 -6.31
CA VAL A 244 -19.16 15.00 -6.25
C VAL A 244 -19.60 15.30 -4.82
N LEU A 245 -19.54 14.32 -3.91
CA LEU A 245 -19.99 14.48 -2.53
C LEU A 245 -19.12 15.48 -1.75
N LEU A 246 -17.81 15.32 -1.84
CA LEU A 246 -16.83 16.11 -1.08
C LEU A 246 -16.15 17.19 -1.93
N ARG A 247 -16.75 17.57 -3.08
CA ARG A 247 -16.17 18.56 -3.99
C ARG A 247 -15.71 19.84 -3.31
N ASN A 248 -16.51 20.34 -2.40
CA ASN A 248 -16.27 21.58 -1.67
C ASN A 248 -15.83 21.35 -0.21
N HIS A 249 -15.51 20.10 0.15
CA HIS A 249 -15.22 19.66 1.52
C HIS A 249 -13.89 18.90 1.59
N VAL A 250 -12.85 19.49 0.97
CA VAL A 250 -11.51 18.87 0.88
C VAL A 250 -10.90 18.65 2.26
N ASP A 251 -11.24 19.49 3.25
CA ASP A 251 -10.79 19.29 4.63
C ASP A 251 -11.35 17.99 5.24
N MET A 252 -12.63 17.70 5.03
CA MET A 252 -13.22 16.44 5.49
C MET A 252 -12.61 15.25 4.75
N LEU A 253 -12.35 15.37 3.44
CA LEU A 253 -11.68 14.34 2.68
C LEU A 253 -10.26 14.09 3.23
N ALA A 254 -9.54 15.15 3.60
CA ALA A 254 -8.22 15.03 4.21
C ALA A 254 -8.27 14.28 5.55
N GLU A 255 -9.22 14.57 6.42
CA GLU A 255 -9.39 13.84 7.70
C GLU A 255 -9.78 12.37 7.47
N LEU A 256 -10.62 12.08 6.47
CA LEU A 256 -10.95 10.70 6.09
C LEU A 256 -9.73 9.93 5.59
N LEU A 257 -8.93 10.53 4.69
CA LEU A 257 -7.71 9.89 4.18
C LEU A 257 -6.66 9.73 5.28
N LYS A 258 -6.57 10.71 6.20
CA LYS A 258 -5.70 10.59 7.38
C LYS A 258 -6.09 9.37 8.23
N ALA A 259 -7.38 9.24 8.53
CA ALA A 259 -7.88 8.09 9.29
C ALA A 259 -7.61 6.77 8.57
N GLU A 260 -7.82 6.70 7.25
CA GLU A 260 -7.47 5.52 6.46
C GLU A 260 -5.98 5.17 6.58
N PHE A 261 -5.10 6.15 6.39
CA PHE A 261 -3.66 5.93 6.55
C PHE A 261 -3.27 5.50 7.98
N GLU A 262 -3.94 6.03 9.01
CA GLU A 262 -3.73 5.60 10.40
C GLU A 262 -4.17 4.15 10.64
N LEU A 263 -5.27 3.74 9.99
CA LEU A 263 -5.74 2.36 10.04
C LEU A 263 -4.71 1.40 9.43
N TRP A 264 -4.18 1.71 8.25
CA TRP A 264 -3.11 0.95 7.62
C TRP A 264 -1.82 0.97 8.45
N ALA A 265 -1.45 2.12 8.99
CA ALA A 265 -0.28 2.23 9.88
C ALA A 265 -0.39 1.36 11.12
N SER A 266 -1.61 1.10 11.63
CA SER A 266 -1.83 0.17 12.75
C SER A 266 -1.49 -1.28 12.41
N GLN A 267 -1.34 -1.60 11.12
CA GLN A 267 -0.87 -2.90 10.62
C GLN A 267 0.58 -2.85 10.12
N GLY A 268 1.24 -1.72 10.34
CA GLY A 268 2.65 -1.54 9.98
C GLY A 268 2.90 -0.97 8.59
N ILE A 269 1.86 -0.74 7.79
CA ILE A 269 1.98 -0.21 6.43
C ILE A 269 2.01 1.32 6.50
N THR A 270 3.11 1.93 6.07
CA THR A 270 3.32 3.38 6.17
C THR A 270 3.69 4.04 4.87
N ALA A 271 3.83 3.29 3.78
CA ALA A 271 4.11 3.85 2.47
C ALA A 271 3.32 3.12 1.38
N PHE A 272 2.79 3.90 0.44
CA PHE A 272 1.93 3.42 -0.63
C PHE A 272 2.42 3.91 -1.99
N GLY A 273 2.55 2.98 -2.97
CA GLY A 273 2.57 3.30 -4.37
C GLY A 273 1.15 3.25 -4.91
N SER A 274 0.64 4.34 -5.49
CA SER A 274 -0.74 4.41 -5.95
C SER A 274 -0.96 5.49 -7.00
N SER A 275 -2.19 5.56 -7.51
CA SER A 275 -2.70 6.71 -8.25
C SER A 275 -3.75 7.41 -7.38
N PRO A 276 -3.79 8.74 -7.32
CA PRO A 276 -4.80 9.45 -6.53
C PRO A 276 -6.21 9.39 -7.14
N TYR A 277 -6.37 8.92 -8.37
CA TYR A 277 -7.60 8.75 -9.16
C TYR A 277 -8.49 9.98 -9.29
N ALA A 278 -8.55 10.85 -8.28
CA ALA A 278 -9.29 12.10 -8.28
C ALA A 278 -8.39 13.28 -7.93
N ALA A 279 -8.62 14.42 -8.58
CA ALA A 279 -7.87 15.64 -8.26
C ALA A 279 -8.06 16.06 -6.79
N ASN A 280 -9.25 15.88 -6.24
CA ASN A 280 -9.52 16.20 -4.84
C ASN A 280 -8.82 15.26 -3.85
N ASN A 281 -8.59 13.99 -4.19
CA ASN A 281 -7.75 13.10 -3.38
C ASN A 281 -6.32 13.66 -3.28
N LEU A 282 -5.71 14.04 -4.41
CA LEU A 282 -4.37 14.63 -4.40
C LEU A 282 -4.33 15.96 -3.62
N ARG A 283 -5.38 16.80 -3.76
CA ARG A 283 -5.50 18.05 -2.96
C ARG A 283 -5.60 17.77 -1.47
N ALA A 284 -6.39 16.78 -1.06
CA ALA A 284 -6.55 16.39 0.33
C ALA A 284 -5.24 15.85 0.94
N ILE A 285 -4.53 14.97 0.21
CA ILE A 285 -3.22 14.48 0.63
C ILE A 285 -2.20 15.63 0.70
N SER A 286 -2.19 16.53 -0.28
CA SER A 286 -1.32 17.71 -0.27
C SER A 286 -1.61 18.63 0.92
N LEU A 287 -2.88 18.77 1.32
CA LEU A 287 -3.28 19.54 2.49
C LEU A 287 -2.75 18.92 3.79
N LEU A 288 -2.82 17.59 3.92
CA LEU A 288 -2.24 16.89 5.07
C LEU A 288 -0.72 17.07 5.13
N ASP A 289 -0.04 16.95 3.98
CA ASP A 289 1.40 17.14 3.89
C ASP A 289 1.82 18.56 4.29
N GLN A 290 1.15 19.58 3.76
CA GLN A 290 1.39 20.99 4.12
C GLN A 290 1.16 21.28 5.61
N LYS A 291 0.21 20.60 6.23
CA LYS A 291 -0.07 20.70 7.67
C LYS A 291 0.92 19.90 8.54
N GLY A 292 1.82 19.12 7.95
CA GLY A 292 2.69 18.18 8.65
C GLY A 292 1.91 17.06 9.37
N ALA A 293 0.74 16.69 8.83
CA ALA A 293 -0.21 15.78 9.45
C ALA A 293 -0.31 14.41 8.74
N MET A 294 0.57 14.14 7.79
CA MET A 294 0.63 12.86 7.07
C MET A 294 1.10 11.72 7.98
N PRO A 295 0.26 10.70 8.25
CA PRO A 295 0.68 9.55 9.04
C PRO A 295 1.34 8.46 8.19
N ALA A 296 1.50 8.70 6.88
CA ALA A 296 2.07 7.79 5.91
C ALA A 296 2.83 8.56 4.82
N ARG A 297 3.44 7.81 3.90
CA ARG A 297 4.11 8.33 2.70
C ARG A 297 3.39 7.85 1.45
N PHE A 298 3.23 8.73 0.47
CA PHE A 298 2.44 8.46 -0.72
C PHE A 298 3.24 8.76 -1.99
N GLY A 299 3.68 7.69 -2.67
CA GLY A 299 4.29 7.78 -3.99
C GLY A 299 3.20 7.66 -5.05
N TRP A 300 2.94 8.74 -5.78
CA TRP A 300 1.83 8.76 -6.72
C TRP A 300 2.27 8.61 -8.17
N GLY A 301 1.51 7.81 -8.91
CA GLY A 301 1.60 7.71 -10.37
C GLY A 301 0.58 8.61 -11.05
N TYR A 302 0.99 9.32 -12.09
CA TYR A 302 0.06 10.10 -12.92
C TYR A 302 -0.88 9.17 -13.70
N GLY A 303 -2.16 9.31 -13.53
CA GLY A 303 -3.21 8.47 -14.14
C GLY A 303 -4.08 9.17 -15.21
N GLY A 304 -3.66 10.30 -15.74
CA GLY A 304 -4.46 11.07 -16.70
C GLY A 304 -4.39 10.57 -18.15
N GLY A 305 -5.36 10.99 -18.95
CA GLY A 305 -5.53 10.62 -20.37
C GLY A 305 -4.87 11.56 -21.37
N ALA A 306 -3.79 12.27 -21.00
CA ALA A 306 -3.10 13.19 -21.92
C ALA A 306 -2.44 12.43 -23.08
N VAL A 307 -2.34 13.08 -24.21
CA VAL A 307 -2.00 12.44 -25.50
C VAL A 307 -1.06 13.26 -26.37
N ASP A 308 -0.76 14.51 -26.02
CA ASP A 308 0.22 15.32 -26.75
C ASP A 308 1.63 15.21 -26.16
N ASP A 309 2.62 15.34 -27.00
CA ASP A 309 4.04 15.17 -26.64
C ASP A 309 4.54 16.16 -25.58
N GLU A 310 4.00 17.38 -25.55
CA GLU A 310 4.41 18.39 -24.58
C GLU A 310 3.89 18.04 -23.19
N THR A 311 2.63 17.67 -23.08
CA THR A 311 2.04 17.18 -21.82
C THR A 311 2.78 15.93 -21.32
N MET A 312 3.15 15.01 -22.22
CA MET A 312 3.92 13.82 -21.85
C MET A 312 5.30 14.16 -21.32
N ARG A 313 6.00 15.11 -21.94
CA ARG A 313 7.30 15.61 -21.42
C ARG A 313 7.15 16.29 -20.08
N TYR A 314 6.08 17.07 -19.88
CA TYR A 314 5.78 17.69 -18.60
C TYR A 314 5.55 16.63 -17.50
N ILE A 315 4.71 15.61 -17.78
CA ILE A 315 4.46 14.51 -16.86
C ILE A 315 5.75 13.74 -16.54
N ALA A 316 6.57 13.45 -17.55
CA ALA A 316 7.83 12.77 -17.36
C ALA A 316 8.80 13.57 -16.45
N SER A 317 8.75 14.91 -16.51
CA SER A 317 9.57 15.79 -15.67
C SER A 317 9.15 15.80 -14.19
N LEU A 318 7.95 15.32 -13.86
CA LEU A 318 7.50 15.21 -12.47
C LEU A 318 8.15 14.05 -11.71
N LEU A 319 8.82 13.13 -12.39
CA LEU A 319 9.41 11.95 -11.77
C LEU A 319 10.36 12.31 -10.62
N GLY A 320 10.09 11.80 -9.42
CA GLY A 320 10.83 12.08 -8.20
C GLY A 320 10.50 13.41 -7.53
N ASN A 321 9.75 14.32 -8.19
CA ASN A 321 9.34 15.59 -7.60
C ASN A 321 8.31 15.41 -6.49
N GLY A 322 8.44 16.20 -5.44
CA GLY A 322 7.53 16.22 -4.30
C GLY A 322 8.24 16.42 -2.98
N THR A 323 7.58 16.06 -1.90
CA THR A 323 8.06 16.19 -0.53
C THR A 323 8.60 14.86 0.00
N GLU A 324 8.87 14.81 1.30
CA GLU A 324 9.20 13.55 1.99
C GLU A 324 7.98 12.62 2.14
N HIS A 325 6.77 13.16 2.12
CA HIS A 325 5.54 12.41 2.29
C HIS A 325 4.73 12.21 1.00
N LEU A 326 4.91 13.07 0.00
CA LEU A 326 4.15 13.03 -1.24
C LEU A 326 5.06 13.31 -2.44
N TRP A 327 5.31 12.32 -3.29
CA TRP A 327 6.16 12.49 -4.49
C TRP A 327 5.67 11.66 -5.67
N ASN A 328 6.06 12.06 -6.88
CA ASN A 328 5.74 11.32 -8.10
C ASN A 328 6.70 10.14 -8.30
N ILE A 329 6.14 8.96 -8.57
CA ILE A 329 6.90 7.73 -8.86
C ILE A 329 6.84 7.31 -10.33
N GLY A 330 6.15 8.06 -11.19
CA GLY A 330 6.03 7.80 -12.61
C GLY A 330 4.64 8.08 -13.14
N ALA A 331 4.29 7.44 -14.24
CA ALA A 331 2.96 7.47 -14.83
C ALA A 331 2.33 6.07 -14.82
N ARG A 332 1.05 6.02 -14.54
CA ARG A 332 0.22 4.83 -14.69
C ARG A 332 -0.20 4.69 -16.15
N SER A 333 -0.11 3.48 -16.70
CA SER A 333 -0.81 3.16 -17.93
C SER A 333 -2.21 2.66 -17.62
N SER A 334 -3.23 3.30 -18.20
CA SER A 334 -4.61 2.79 -18.15
C SER A 334 -4.84 1.61 -19.11
N ALA A 335 -3.79 1.16 -19.80
CA ALA A 335 -3.87 0.12 -20.82
C ALA A 335 -3.55 -1.29 -20.30
N GLY A 336 -2.91 -1.40 -19.13
CA GLY A 336 -2.56 -2.70 -18.55
C GLY A 336 -3.75 -3.41 -17.90
N GLY A 337 -3.60 -4.71 -17.65
CA GLY A 337 -4.61 -5.55 -17.00
C GLY A 337 -5.75 -6.01 -17.91
N THR A 338 -5.63 -5.81 -19.22
CA THR A 338 -6.68 -6.15 -20.19
C THR A 338 -6.33 -7.30 -21.12
N CYS A 339 -5.06 -7.65 -21.21
CA CYS A 339 -4.58 -8.80 -21.98
C CYS A 339 -4.45 -10.01 -21.05
N THR A 340 -5.03 -11.12 -21.46
CA THR A 340 -4.99 -12.36 -20.69
C THR A 340 -3.69 -13.14 -20.94
N THR A 341 -3.70 -14.43 -20.71
CA THR A 341 -2.58 -15.33 -21.06
C THR A 341 -2.74 -15.91 -22.46
N TYR A 342 -1.63 -16.23 -23.12
CA TYR A 342 -1.65 -16.95 -24.39
C TYR A 342 -2.38 -18.29 -24.31
N ASN A 343 -2.33 -18.94 -23.16
CA ASN A 343 -2.96 -20.25 -22.92
C ASN A 343 -4.40 -20.16 -22.42
N ALA A 344 -5.00 -18.95 -22.38
CA ALA A 344 -6.38 -18.79 -21.95
C ALA A 344 -7.35 -19.61 -22.81
N PRO A 345 -8.42 -20.17 -22.22
CA PRO A 345 -9.48 -20.84 -22.96
C PRO A 345 -10.12 -19.91 -24.01
N ALA A 346 -10.65 -20.48 -25.09
CA ALA A 346 -11.24 -19.71 -26.18
C ALA A 346 -12.37 -18.77 -25.72
N GLU A 347 -13.15 -19.18 -24.74
CA GLU A 347 -14.20 -18.36 -24.14
C GLU A 347 -13.67 -17.11 -23.45
N VAL A 348 -12.54 -17.23 -22.73
CA VAL A 348 -11.87 -16.09 -22.08
C VAL A 348 -11.25 -15.18 -23.13
N LYS A 349 -10.56 -15.75 -24.12
CA LYS A 349 -9.98 -14.99 -25.25
C LYS A 349 -11.04 -14.21 -26.02
N SER A 350 -12.23 -14.75 -26.19
CA SER A 350 -13.31 -14.09 -26.95
C SER A 350 -13.83 -12.82 -26.24
N LYS A 351 -13.61 -12.69 -24.95
CA LYS A 351 -14.01 -11.53 -24.13
C LYS A 351 -12.86 -10.55 -23.87
N GLU A 352 -11.67 -10.90 -24.33
CA GLU A 352 -10.46 -10.09 -24.12
C GLU A 352 -10.56 -8.73 -24.83
N ARG A 353 -10.14 -7.68 -24.15
CA ARG A 353 -10.02 -6.31 -24.68
C ARG A 353 -8.59 -5.82 -24.47
N CYS A 354 -7.62 -6.50 -25.09
CA CYS A 354 -6.21 -6.20 -24.92
C CYS A 354 -5.85 -4.79 -25.40
N SER A 355 -5.64 -3.87 -24.46
CA SER A 355 -5.32 -2.47 -24.74
C SER A 355 -3.84 -2.21 -24.99
N LEU A 356 -2.97 -3.22 -24.84
CA LEU A 356 -1.53 -3.14 -25.09
C LEU A 356 -1.10 -3.71 -26.44
N GLU A 357 -2.03 -4.21 -27.24
CA GLU A 357 -1.73 -4.66 -28.60
C GLU A 357 -1.08 -3.56 -29.43
N PRO A 358 -0.11 -3.91 -30.30
CA PRO A 358 0.48 -2.93 -31.20
C PRO A 358 -0.58 -2.14 -32.00
N GLY A 359 -0.48 -0.82 -31.98
CA GLY A 359 -1.42 0.08 -32.65
C GLY A 359 -2.67 0.46 -31.85
N SER A 360 -2.94 -0.17 -30.72
CA SER A 360 -4.06 0.24 -29.86
C SER A 360 -3.84 1.61 -29.23
N PRO A 361 -4.90 2.38 -28.90
CA PRO A 361 -4.76 3.68 -28.25
C PRO A 361 -4.05 3.62 -26.89
N GLY A 362 -4.26 2.55 -26.12
CA GLY A 362 -3.58 2.33 -24.84
C GLY A 362 -2.09 2.14 -25.01
N ARG A 363 -1.69 1.31 -26.00
CA ARG A 363 -0.29 1.10 -26.36
C ARG A 363 0.37 2.39 -26.81
N GLN A 364 -0.28 3.17 -27.67
CA GLN A 364 0.25 4.45 -28.16
C GLN A 364 0.53 5.44 -27.02
N ARG A 365 -0.37 5.53 -26.03
CA ARG A 365 -0.16 6.37 -24.84
C ARG A 365 1.01 5.88 -24.00
N LEU A 366 1.12 4.58 -23.76
CA LEU A 366 2.23 3.99 -23.03
C LEU A 366 3.57 4.32 -23.71
N GLU A 367 3.67 4.11 -25.02
CA GLU A 367 4.85 4.44 -25.81
C GLU A 367 5.17 5.94 -25.79
N ALA A 368 4.15 6.83 -25.83
CA ALA A 368 4.36 8.26 -25.75
C ALA A 368 4.99 8.71 -24.43
N ILE A 369 4.54 8.16 -23.30
CA ILE A 369 5.15 8.44 -21.97
C ILE A 369 6.62 7.99 -21.95
N ILE A 370 6.92 6.80 -22.48
CA ILE A 370 8.28 6.25 -22.50
C ILE A 370 9.18 7.11 -23.42
N ARG A 371 8.74 7.46 -24.63
CA ARG A 371 9.48 8.36 -25.55
C ARG A 371 9.78 9.72 -24.93
N ALA A 372 8.87 10.23 -24.11
CA ALA A 372 9.07 11.48 -23.38
C ALA A 372 10.07 11.37 -22.20
N GLY A 373 10.66 10.21 -21.97
CA GLY A 373 11.58 9.95 -20.86
C GLY A 373 10.89 9.62 -19.53
N GLY A 374 9.57 9.36 -19.54
CA GLY A 374 8.82 9.01 -18.35
C GLY A 374 9.10 7.57 -17.88
N ARG A 375 8.80 7.32 -16.61
CA ARG A 375 8.74 6.00 -15.99
C ARG A 375 7.30 5.51 -15.99
N ILE A 376 7.12 4.25 -16.32
CA ILE A 376 5.85 3.55 -16.07
C ILE A 376 5.96 2.85 -14.71
N ALA A 377 4.98 3.10 -13.85
CA ALA A 377 4.77 2.43 -12.58
C ALA A 377 3.26 2.32 -12.33
N THR A 378 2.85 1.49 -11.38
CA THR A 378 1.43 1.25 -11.07
C THR A 378 0.61 0.80 -12.30
N MET A 379 1.22 -0.02 -13.16
CA MET A 379 0.57 -0.57 -14.35
C MET A 379 0.05 -1.98 -14.05
N HIS A 380 -1.26 -2.15 -14.08
CA HIS A 380 -1.89 -3.46 -13.91
C HIS A 380 -1.47 -4.46 -14.99
N THR A 381 -1.35 -5.71 -14.64
CA THR A 381 -1.19 -6.83 -15.58
C THR A 381 -2.28 -7.88 -15.34
N GLY A 382 -2.92 -8.33 -16.41
CA GLY A 382 -3.94 -9.38 -16.36
C GLY A 382 -3.40 -10.77 -16.71
N GLY A 383 -2.21 -10.83 -17.31
CA GLY A 383 -1.58 -12.07 -17.71
C GLY A 383 -0.24 -11.87 -18.40
N ASP A 384 0.34 -12.95 -18.88
CA ASP A 384 1.70 -12.96 -19.48
C ASP A 384 1.81 -12.18 -20.80
N LYS A 385 0.69 -12.01 -21.53
CA LYS A 385 0.64 -11.18 -22.75
C LYS A 385 0.84 -9.69 -22.43
N ASP A 386 0.27 -9.19 -21.33
CA ASP A 386 0.50 -7.80 -20.90
C ASP A 386 1.99 -7.53 -20.73
N ILE A 387 2.72 -8.49 -20.16
CA ILE A 387 4.16 -8.33 -19.91
C ILE A 387 4.95 -8.35 -21.21
N ASP A 388 4.66 -9.26 -22.13
CA ASP A 388 5.32 -9.26 -23.44
C ASP A 388 5.09 -7.95 -24.20
N TYR A 389 3.86 -7.47 -24.24
CA TYR A 389 3.54 -6.19 -24.89
C TYR A 389 4.15 -5.00 -24.16
N PHE A 390 4.27 -5.06 -22.84
CA PHE A 390 4.92 -3.99 -22.09
C PHE A 390 6.42 -3.94 -22.35
N MET A 391 7.11 -5.08 -22.31
CA MET A 391 8.54 -5.16 -22.64
C MET A 391 8.81 -4.68 -24.05
N ASP A 392 7.98 -5.09 -25.02
CA ASP A 392 8.08 -4.64 -26.41
C ASP A 392 7.84 -3.12 -26.52
N ALA A 393 6.88 -2.56 -25.77
CA ALA A 393 6.67 -1.12 -25.71
C ALA A 393 7.89 -0.37 -25.18
N VAL A 394 8.47 -0.87 -24.08
CA VAL A 394 9.67 -0.27 -23.48
C VAL A 394 10.82 -0.27 -24.49
N LEU A 395 11.09 -1.40 -25.13
CA LEU A 395 12.16 -1.51 -26.13
C LEU A 395 11.94 -0.60 -27.32
N LYS A 396 10.74 -0.62 -27.90
CA LYS A 396 10.41 0.17 -29.10
C LYS A 396 10.50 1.67 -28.82
N ALA A 397 9.76 2.14 -27.82
CA ALA A 397 9.67 3.57 -27.51
C ALA A 397 11.00 4.16 -27.01
N SER A 398 11.76 3.41 -26.24
CA SER A 398 13.10 3.83 -25.79
C SER A 398 14.09 3.91 -26.96
N LYS A 399 14.03 2.96 -27.90
CA LYS A 399 14.83 3.01 -29.12
C LYS A 399 14.50 4.22 -29.99
N GLU A 400 13.19 4.49 -30.17
CA GLU A 400 12.70 5.67 -30.89
C GLU A 400 13.19 6.98 -30.24
N ALA A 401 13.32 7.01 -28.91
CA ALA A 401 13.84 8.13 -28.14
C ALA A 401 15.39 8.18 -28.09
N GLY A 402 16.09 7.22 -28.70
CA GLY A 402 17.55 7.16 -28.68
C GLY A 402 18.17 6.79 -27.32
N MET A 403 17.41 6.18 -26.43
CA MET A 403 17.90 5.80 -25.09
C MET A 403 18.88 4.62 -25.16
N THR A 404 19.93 4.71 -24.35
CA THR A 404 20.84 3.61 -24.09
C THR A 404 20.18 2.58 -23.15
N ILE A 405 20.72 1.36 -23.10
CA ILE A 405 20.22 0.33 -22.18
C ILE A 405 20.33 0.74 -20.70
N ASP A 406 21.36 1.50 -20.34
CA ASP A 406 21.54 1.96 -18.96
C ASP A 406 20.53 3.05 -18.60
N GLU A 407 20.16 3.93 -19.53
CA GLU A 407 19.07 4.89 -19.34
C GLU A 407 17.71 4.19 -19.19
N ILE A 408 17.45 3.12 -19.95
CA ILE A 408 16.24 2.29 -19.79
C ILE A 408 16.21 1.65 -18.41
N ARG A 409 17.30 1.01 -17.98
CA ARG A 409 17.44 0.39 -16.66
C ARG A 409 17.22 1.39 -15.53
N ALA A 410 17.75 2.60 -15.66
CA ALA A 410 17.60 3.67 -14.67
C ALA A 410 16.15 4.11 -14.47
N LYS A 411 15.26 3.91 -15.45
CA LYS A 411 13.83 4.19 -15.32
C LYS A 411 13.13 3.22 -14.37
N ARG A 412 13.60 1.97 -14.25
CA ARG A 412 12.98 0.95 -13.39
C ARG A 412 11.49 0.83 -13.69
N HIS A 413 11.13 0.68 -14.97
CA HIS A 413 9.73 0.46 -15.35
C HIS A 413 9.16 -0.72 -14.57
N ALA A 414 7.92 -0.59 -14.09
CA ALA A 414 7.32 -1.59 -13.24
C ALA A 414 5.88 -1.88 -13.64
N PHE A 415 5.47 -3.11 -13.40
CA PHE A 415 4.09 -3.55 -13.49
C PHE A 415 3.63 -4.16 -12.17
N ASP A 416 2.32 -4.22 -11.98
CA ASP A 416 1.68 -4.61 -10.75
C ASP A 416 0.89 -5.91 -10.93
N HIS A 417 0.56 -6.56 -9.82
CA HIS A 417 -0.22 -7.78 -9.62
C HIS A 417 0.57 -9.06 -9.89
N SER A 418 1.14 -9.26 -11.06
CA SER A 418 1.84 -10.52 -11.39
C SER A 418 0.95 -11.76 -11.29
N SER A 419 -0.33 -11.62 -11.59
CA SER A 419 -1.38 -12.65 -11.44
C SER A 419 -1.26 -13.85 -12.41
N GLY A 420 -0.12 -14.17 -12.89
CA GLY A 420 0.14 -15.29 -13.80
C GLY A 420 1.40 -15.06 -14.63
N ALA A 421 2.26 -14.19 -14.13
CA ALA A 421 3.45 -13.74 -14.82
C ALA A 421 4.43 -13.10 -13.82
N PRO A 422 5.70 -12.91 -14.16
CA PRO A 422 6.28 -13.24 -15.47
C PRO A 422 6.51 -14.74 -15.67
N ARG A 423 6.47 -15.20 -16.92
CA ARG A 423 6.97 -16.52 -17.30
C ARG A 423 8.49 -16.59 -17.16
N GLN A 424 9.04 -17.80 -17.08
CA GLN A 424 10.48 -18.02 -16.92
C GLN A 424 11.32 -17.41 -18.07
N ASP A 425 10.79 -17.38 -19.30
CA ASP A 425 11.45 -16.77 -20.47
C ASP A 425 11.40 -15.23 -20.46
N GLN A 426 10.44 -14.63 -19.75
CA GLN A 426 10.31 -13.18 -19.63
C GLN A 426 11.30 -12.60 -18.60
N ILE A 427 11.63 -13.33 -17.53
CA ILE A 427 12.47 -12.88 -16.42
C ILE A 427 13.85 -12.35 -16.87
N PRO A 428 14.60 -13.04 -17.75
CA PRO A 428 15.88 -12.52 -18.26
C PRO A 428 15.75 -11.21 -19.02
N ILE A 429 14.66 -11.02 -19.77
CA ILE A 429 14.38 -9.80 -20.53
C ILE A 429 14.08 -8.66 -19.56
N MET A 430 13.22 -8.90 -18.57
CA MET A 430 12.94 -7.92 -17.49
C MET A 430 14.22 -7.48 -16.79
N LYS A 431 15.09 -8.43 -16.43
CA LYS A 431 16.38 -8.11 -15.81
C LYS A 431 17.25 -7.23 -16.71
N ASN A 432 17.34 -7.57 -17.99
CA ASN A 432 18.11 -6.77 -18.94
C ASN A 432 17.58 -5.34 -19.09
N LEU A 433 16.26 -5.14 -18.99
CA LEU A 433 15.61 -3.83 -19.07
C LEU A 433 15.55 -3.09 -17.70
N GLY A 434 16.00 -3.70 -16.61
CA GLY A 434 15.90 -3.13 -15.27
C GLY A 434 14.46 -3.00 -14.78
N MET A 435 13.55 -3.81 -15.30
CA MET A 435 12.13 -3.79 -14.93
C MET A 435 11.89 -4.47 -13.59
N MET A 436 10.83 -4.05 -12.92
CA MET A 436 10.38 -4.59 -11.64
C MET A 436 8.96 -5.13 -11.73
N ALA A 437 8.62 -6.03 -10.80
CA ALA A 437 7.26 -6.50 -10.58
C ALA A 437 6.81 -6.11 -9.17
N SER A 438 5.59 -5.63 -9.01
CA SER A 438 4.85 -5.66 -7.77
C SER A 438 3.96 -6.90 -7.75
N MET A 439 3.87 -7.60 -6.61
CA MET A 439 3.24 -8.92 -6.56
C MET A 439 2.11 -8.95 -5.53
N ILE A 440 0.90 -9.21 -6.03
CA ILE A 440 -0.34 -9.22 -5.25
C ILE A 440 -0.51 -10.52 -4.46
N SER A 441 -0.15 -10.50 -3.18
CA SER A 441 -0.18 -11.71 -2.36
C SER A 441 -1.60 -12.22 -2.08
N THR A 442 -2.63 -11.37 -2.16
CA THR A 442 -4.05 -11.76 -2.04
C THR A 442 -4.50 -12.75 -3.10
N ASP A 443 -3.88 -12.77 -4.27
CA ASP A 443 -4.19 -13.76 -5.32
C ASP A 443 -3.88 -15.20 -4.90
N LEU A 444 -3.07 -15.41 -3.88
CA LEU A 444 -2.80 -16.73 -3.32
C LEU A 444 -3.93 -17.22 -2.41
N TRP A 445 -4.60 -16.28 -1.73
CA TRP A 445 -5.57 -16.56 -0.67
C TRP A 445 -7.02 -16.36 -1.07
N GLU A 446 -7.32 -15.32 -1.84
CA GLU A 446 -8.69 -14.86 -2.07
C GLU A 446 -9.52 -15.83 -2.91
N LYS A 447 -10.79 -16.05 -2.53
CA LYS A 447 -11.76 -16.77 -3.34
C LYS A 447 -12.58 -15.79 -4.17
N ARG A 448 -12.03 -15.42 -5.32
CA ARG A 448 -12.77 -14.58 -6.27
C ARG A 448 -13.09 -15.32 -7.56
N ALA A 449 -14.17 -14.90 -8.19
CA ALA A 449 -14.63 -15.52 -9.44
C ALA A 449 -13.66 -15.29 -10.62
N ASP A 450 -12.75 -14.31 -10.52
CA ASP A 450 -12.12 -13.71 -11.69
C ASP A 450 -10.59 -13.55 -11.63
N TYR A 451 -9.91 -13.56 -10.45
CA TYR A 451 -8.50 -13.15 -10.37
C TYR A 451 -7.64 -13.87 -9.33
N ASP A 452 -8.08 -14.96 -8.74
CA ASP A 452 -7.32 -15.65 -7.71
C ASP A 452 -6.63 -16.93 -8.20
N MET A 453 -5.79 -17.50 -7.35
CA MET A 453 -5.14 -18.80 -7.59
C MET A 453 -6.17 -19.88 -7.93
N TYR A 454 -7.32 -19.90 -7.23
CA TYR A 454 -8.39 -20.87 -7.48
C TYR A 454 -9.03 -20.68 -8.86
N TYR A 455 -9.24 -19.42 -9.28
CA TYR A 455 -9.69 -19.09 -10.63
C TYR A 455 -8.65 -19.49 -11.69
N ALA A 456 -7.39 -19.17 -11.46
CA ALA A 456 -6.29 -19.49 -12.36
C ALA A 456 -6.20 -21.00 -12.60
N VAL A 457 -6.24 -21.80 -11.53
CA VAL A 457 -6.21 -23.27 -11.62
C VAL A 457 -7.42 -23.82 -12.34
N ARG A 458 -8.61 -23.32 -12.01
CA ARG A 458 -9.87 -23.79 -12.61
C ARG A 458 -10.01 -23.46 -14.08
N ASN A 459 -9.56 -22.28 -14.50
CA ASN A 459 -9.78 -21.79 -15.86
C ASN A 459 -8.58 -22.00 -16.80
N TYR A 460 -7.36 -22.03 -16.26
CA TYR A 460 -6.14 -22.14 -17.06
C TYR A 460 -5.33 -23.41 -16.76
N GLY A 461 -5.72 -24.18 -15.75
CA GLY A 461 -5.05 -25.40 -15.33
C GLY A 461 -3.99 -25.19 -14.25
N VAL A 462 -3.59 -26.31 -13.63
CA VAL A 462 -2.65 -26.32 -12.49
C VAL A 462 -1.28 -25.73 -12.86
N GLU A 463 -0.79 -25.97 -14.07
CA GLU A 463 0.49 -25.42 -14.51
C GLU A 463 0.50 -23.89 -14.52
N TYR A 464 -0.59 -23.27 -14.94
CA TYR A 464 -0.72 -21.83 -14.88
C TYR A 464 -0.82 -21.33 -13.43
N GLY A 465 -1.64 -21.98 -12.60
CA GLY A 465 -1.73 -21.67 -11.18
C GLY A 465 -0.39 -21.77 -10.44
N ASN A 466 0.48 -22.70 -10.86
CA ASN A 466 1.83 -22.82 -10.31
C ASN A 466 2.74 -21.62 -10.61
N GLN A 467 2.42 -20.83 -11.62
CA GLN A 467 3.20 -19.65 -12.03
C GLN A 467 2.67 -18.33 -11.44
N VAL A 468 1.51 -18.35 -10.78
CA VAL A 468 0.96 -17.15 -10.12
C VAL A 468 1.94 -16.67 -9.05
N ILE A 469 2.24 -15.38 -9.04
CA ILE A 469 3.18 -14.73 -8.11
C ILE A 469 4.54 -15.45 -8.06
N PRO A 470 5.34 -15.43 -9.13
CA PRO A 470 6.61 -16.16 -9.21
C PRO A 470 7.76 -15.43 -8.49
N ARG A 471 7.54 -15.08 -7.22
CA ARG A 471 8.46 -14.27 -6.41
C ARG A 471 9.83 -14.88 -6.27
N LYS A 472 9.90 -16.21 -6.08
CA LYS A 472 11.20 -16.90 -5.92
C LYS A 472 12.03 -16.83 -7.19
N SER A 473 11.44 -17.11 -8.35
CA SER A 473 12.13 -17.05 -9.64
C SER A 473 12.63 -15.64 -9.97
N VAL A 474 11.80 -14.63 -9.73
CA VAL A 474 12.17 -13.21 -9.94
C VAL A 474 13.30 -12.81 -8.98
N THR A 475 13.21 -13.20 -7.71
CA THR A 475 14.26 -12.95 -6.71
C THR A 475 15.57 -13.67 -7.05
N ALA A 476 15.50 -14.92 -7.47
CA ALA A 476 16.68 -15.71 -7.87
C ALA A 476 17.40 -15.11 -9.10
N ALA A 477 16.64 -14.44 -9.97
CA ALA A 477 17.21 -13.68 -11.08
C ALA A 477 17.91 -12.38 -10.64
N GLY A 478 17.81 -11.98 -9.37
CA GLY A 478 18.37 -10.74 -8.85
C GLY A 478 17.55 -9.51 -9.24
N ILE A 479 16.23 -9.64 -9.35
CA ILE A 479 15.28 -8.55 -9.62
C ILE A 479 14.57 -8.20 -8.32
N PRO A 480 14.72 -6.97 -7.80
CA PRO A 480 13.91 -6.48 -6.69
C PRO A 480 12.43 -6.51 -7.08
N ASN A 481 11.58 -6.95 -6.15
CA ASN A 481 10.14 -7.03 -6.40
C ASN A 481 9.35 -6.50 -5.20
N GLY A 482 8.20 -5.90 -5.49
CA GLY A 482 7.34 -5.28 -4.49
C GLY A 482 6.34 -6.25 -3.88
N PHE A 483 5.66 -5.77 -2.87
CA PHE A 483 4.56 -6.44 -2.20
C PHE A 483 3.31 -5.56 -2.26
N GLU A 484 2.16 -6.17 -2.50
CA GLU A 484 0.87 -5.49 -2.51
C GLU A 484 -0.24 -6.41 -2.02
N ILE A 485 -1.30 -5.82 -1.51
CA ILE A 485 -2.55 -6.49 -1.16
C ILE A 485 -3.62 -6.18 -2.20
N ASP A 486 -3.71 -4.92 -2.60
CA ASP A 486 -4.71 -4.35 -3.53
C ASP A 486 -6.15 -4.72 -3.13
N ARG A 487 -6.42 -4.68 -1.84
CA ARG A 487 -7.72 -4.97 -1.22
C ARG A 487 -7.86 -4.17 0.08
N ALA A 488 -9.09 -3.88 0.46
CA ALA A 488 -9.42 -3.26 1.73
C ALA A 488 -9.27 -4.25 2.91
N LEU A 489 -8.11 -4.86 3.06
CA LEU A 489 -7.80 -5.91 4.04
C LEU A 489 -6.57 -5.60 4.90
N PRO A 490 -6.47 -4.42 5.55
CA PRO A 490 -5.24 -4.04 6.26
C PRO A 490 -4.85 -5.00 7.39
N HIS A 491 -5.78 -5.81 7.88
CA HIS A 491 -5.54 -6.77 8.95
C HIS A 491 -5.00 -8.14 8.48
N LYS A 492 -4.73 -8.31 7.20
CA LYS A 492 -4.28 -9.59 6.62
C LYS A 492 -2.78 -9.65 6.32
N GLU A 493 -2.02 -8.61 6.62
CA GLU A 493 -0.62 -8.49 6.21
C GLU A 493 0.23 -9.71 6.55
N PHE A 494 0.22 -10.13 7.81
CA PHE A 494 1.02 -11.28 8.24
C PHE A 494 0.46 -12.63 7.74
N LEU A 495 -0.85 -12.72 7.49
CA LEU A 495 -1.43 -13.88 6.83
C LEU A 495 -0.91 -14.01 5.40
N LEU A 496 -0.87 -12.92 4.65
CA LEU A 496 -0.40 -12.92 3.26
C LEU A 496 1.11 -13.18 3.15
N ILE A 497 1.90 -12.80 4.16
CA ILE A 497 3.30 -13.25 4.28
C ILE A 497 3.36 -14.76 4.40
N TRP A 498 2.55 -15.36 5.27
CA TRP A 498 2.47 -16.81 5.47
C TRP A 498 2.03 -17.53 4.18
N GLU A 499 1.04 -16.99 3.47
CA GLU A 499 0.60 -17.49 2.16
C GLU A 499 1.74 -17.49 1.13
N GLY A 500 2.52 -16.41 1.05
CA GLY A 500 3.70 -16.33 0.19
C GLY A 500 4.80 -17.35 0.53
N MET A 501 4.84 -17.81 1.78
CA MET A 501 5.77 -18.83 2.27
C MET A 501 5.27 -20.25 2.02
N THR A 502 3.98 -20.49 2.15
CA THR A 502 3.38 -21.83 2.08
C THR A 502 2.73 -22.15 0.74
N ARG A 503 2.24 -21.11 0.06
CA ARG A 503 1.47 -21.20 -1.19
C ARG A 503 0.19 -22.04 -1.04
N TYR A 504 -0.30 -22.14 0.19
CA TYR A 504 -1.47 -22.92 0.53
C TYR A 504 -2.75 -22.14 0.23
N ASN A 505 -3.60 -22.69 -0.62
CA ASN A 505 -4.92 -22.13 -0.87
C ASN A 505 -5.93 -22.77 0.09
N PRO A 506 -6.56 -21.99 0.98
CA PRO A 506 -7.44 -22.54 2.01
C PRO A 506 -8.78 -23.01 1.45
N TRP A 507 -9.18 -22.57 0.26
CA TRP A 507 -10.50 -22.86 -0.30
C TRP A 507 -10.62 -24.28 -0.86
N ASP A 508 -9.59 -24.76 -1.54
CA ASP A 508 -9.54 -26.13 -2.03
C ASP A 508 -8.55 -27.01 -1.25
N LYS A 509 -7.93 -26.44 -0.20
CA LYS A 509 -6.99 -27.13 0.72
C LYS A 509 -5.78 -27.74 0.03
N LYS A 510 -5.25 -27.04 -0.96
CA LYS A 510 -4.07 -27.46 -1.73
C LYS A 510 -3.04 -26.35 -1.79
N ALA A 511 -1.79 -26.75 -1.95
CA ALA A 511 -0.72 -25.81 -2.27
C ALA A 511 -0.43 -25.85 -3.77
N TYR A 512 -0.26 -24.67 -4.35
CA TYR A 512 0.04 -24.51 -5.77
C TYR A 512 1.36 -23.77 -5.96
N GLY A 513 2.16 -24.24 -6.92
CA GLY A 513 3.42 -23.59 -7.22
C GLY A 513 4.36 -23.51 -6.03
N VAL A 514 4.46 -24.58 -5.23
CA VAL A 514 5.35 -24.64 -4.05
C VAL A 514 6.82 -24.38 -4.41
N GLY A 515 7.20 -24.56 -5.69
CA GLY A 515 8.49 -24.16 -6.22
C GLY A 515 8.76 -22.65 -6.15
N GLU A 516 7.70 -21.84 -6.11
CA GLU A 516 7.76 -20.37 -5.97
C GLU A 516 7.57 -19.88 -4.52
N ALA A 517 7.43 -20.79 -3.56
CA ALA A 517 7.41 -20.43 -2.14
C ALA A 517 8.73 -19.76 -1.75
N THR A 518 8.63 -18.69 -0.96
CA THR A 518 9.79 -17.94 -0.45
C THR A 518 9.86 -18.02 1.05
N ASP A 519 11.02 -17.71 1.63
CA ASP A 519 11.15 -17.55 3.06
C ASP A 519 10.61 -16.18 3.54
N ARG A 520 10.44 -16.05 4.88
CA ARG A 520 9.97 -14.81 5.52
C ARG A 520 10.87 -13.60 5.25
N PHE A 521 12.16 -13.82 5.06
CA PHE A 521 13.14 -12.77 4.82
C PHE A 521 12.98 -12.17 3.43
N THR A 522 12.69 -12.98 2.44
CA THR A 522 12.34 -12.55 1.08
C THR A 522 11.05 -11.71 1.10
N GLN A 523 10.02 -12.13 1.84
CA GLN A 523 8.79 -11.36 2.02
C GLN A 523 9.07 -10.01 2.69
N LEU A 524 9.88 -9.99 3.77
CA LEU A 524 10.27 -8.74 4.43
C LEU A 524 11.05 -7.80 3.50
N LYS A 525 11.96 -8.31 2.67
CA LYS A 525 12.67 -7.46 1.69
C LYS A 525 11.73 -6.84 0.67
N ALA A 526 10.72 -7.59 0.22
CA ALA A 526 9.69 -7.05 -0.67
C ALA A 526 8.87 -5.93 -0.02
N LEU A 527 8.53 -6.08 1.26
CA LEU A 527 7.78 -5.12 2.07
C LEU A 527 8.61 -3.91 2.53
N THR A 528 9.93 -3.97 2.46
CA THR A 528 10.79 -2.93 3.02
C THR A 528 11.76 -2.40 1.97
N ARG A 529 12.94 -2.98 1.86
CA ARG A 529 14.06 -2.53 1.02
C ARG A 529 13.69 -2.46 -0.46
N TRP A 530 13.08 -3.52 -1.02
CA TRP A 530 12.73 -3.55 -2.44
C TRP A 530 11.49 -2.70 -2.74
N GLY A 531 10.56 -2.59 -1.77
CA GLY A 531 9.48 -1.62 -1.84
C GLY A 531 10.00 -0.19 -1.96
N ALA A 532 10.99 0.18 -1.14
CA ALA A 532 11.64 1.50 -1.22
C ALA A 532 12.34 1.73 -2.57
N TYR A 533 12.95 0.69 -3.13
CA TYR A 533 13.57 0.74 -4.47
C TYR A 533 12.52 0.95 -5.58
N TYR A 534 11.37 0.30 -5.48
CA TYR A 534 10.22 0.56 -6.36
C TYR A 534 9.75 2.01 -6.27
N MET A 535 9.68 2.54 -5.05
CA MET A 535 9.21 3.89 -4.75
C MET A 535 10.23 4.98 -5.08
N LEU A 536 11.43 4.65 -5.58
CA LEU A 536 12.54 5.58 -5.87
C LEU A 536 13.01 6.32 -4.62
N ARG A 537 12.97 5.69 -3.44
CA ARG A 537 13.34 6.27 -2.14
C ARG A 537 14.22 5.33 -1.29
N GLU A 538 14.91 4.38 -1.90
CA GLU A 538 15.80 3.43 -1.21
C GLU A 538 16.92 4.08 -0.39
N ASN A 539 17.30 5.30 -0.76
CA ASN A 539 18.29 6.10 -0.01
C ASN A 539 17.67 6.80 1.21
N LEU A 540 16.34 6.81 1.34
CA LEU A 540 15.62 7.53 2.38
C LEU A 540 14.78 6.65 3.29
N MET A 541 14.32 5.49 2.83
CA MET A 541 13.43 4.58 3.59
C MET A 541 13.68 3.11 3.26
N GLY A 542 12.95 2.21 3.90
CA GLY A 542 12.97 0.75 3.67
C GLY A 542 14.04 0.01 4.45
N THR A 543 14.94 0.71 5.16
CA THR A 543 15.94 0.14 6.07
C THR A 543 16.16 1.08 7.24
N LEU A 544 16.65 0.56 8.38
CA LEU A 544 16.92 1.36 9.60
C LEU A 544 18.41 1.72 9.69
N GLU A 545 18.84 2.59 8.79
CA GLU A 545 20.22 3.11 8.72
C GLU A 545 20.26 4.61 9.04
N ALA A 546 21.38 5.07 9.58
CA ALA A 546 21.57 6.49 9.87
C ALA A 546 21.37 7.37 8.62
N GLY A 547 20.65 8.48 8.79
CA GLY A 547 20.29 9.43 7.73
C GLY A 547 18.94 9.13 7.05
N LYS A 548 18.42 7.90 7.13
CA LYS A 548 17.12 7.53 6.59
C LYS A 548 15.97 7.97 7.52
N PHE A 549 14.76 7.96 6.98
CA PHE A 549 13.56 8.25 7.78
C PHE A 549 13.41 7.27 8.92
N ALA A 550 12.96 7.76 10.06
CA ALA A 550 12.63 6.95 11.21
C ALA A 550 11.21 6.36 11.03
N ASP A 551 11.08 5.45 10.07
CA ASP A 551 9.86 4.73 9.74
C ASP A 551 10.01 3.27 10.17
N PHE A 552 9.36 2.90 11.28
CA PHE A 552 9.54 1.57 11.86
C PHE A 552 8.30 1.09 12.61
N ILE A 553 8.25 -0.23 12.82
CA ILE A 553 7.21 -0.91 13.58
C ILE A 553 7.82 -1.71 14.73
N VAL A 554 7.07 -1.85 15.81
CA VAL A 554 7.40 -2.72 16.95
C VAL A 554 6.38 -3.85 16.98
N LEU A 555 6.87 -5.09 17.07
CA LEU A 555 6.04 -6.29 17.03
C LEU A 555 5.86 -6.89 18.43
N ASP A 556 4.78 -7.67 18.60
CA ASP A 556 4.48 -8.40 19.84
C ASP A 556 5.32 -9.65 20.03
N ARG A 557 6.02 -10.10 18.98
CA ARG A 557 6.82 -11.34 18.96
C ARG A 557 8.05 -11.20 18.09
N ASP A 558 8.99 -12.13 18.23
CA ASP A 558 10.21 -12.20 17.41
C ASP A 558 9.87 -12.85 16.06
N PHE A 559 9.47 -12.02 15.10
CA PHE A 559 9.07 -12.43 13.74
C PHE A 559 10.14 -13.26 13.02
N LEU A 560 11.43 -12.99 13.29
CA LEU A 560 12.50 -13.71 12.60
C LEU A 560 12.62 -15.18 13.04
N THR A 561 12.15 -15.53 14.23
CA THR A 561 12.40 -16.84 14.85
C THR A 561 11.15 -17.64 15.25
N ILE A 562 9.96 -17.02 15.28
CA ILE A 562 8.72 -17.74 15.59
C ILE A 562 8.45 -18.84 14.54
N PRO A 563 7.73 -19.92 14.91
CA PRO A 563 7.23 -20.89 13.93
C PRO A 563 6.46 -20.21 12.79
N ASP A 564 6.56 -20.77 11.59
CA ASP A 564 5.90 -20.19 10.41
C ASP A 564 4.39 -20.04 10.59
N ASP A 565 3.73 -21.05 11.18
CA ASP A 565 2.29 -21.04 11.44
C ASP A 565 1.85 -20.02 12.51
N ASP A 566 2.78 -19.40 13.25
CA ASP A 566 2.50 -18.32 14.20
C ASP A 566 2.59 -16.93 13.56
N ILE A 567 3.14 -16.81 12.37
CA ILE A 567 3.29 -15.52 11.65
C ILE A 567 1.95 -14.79 11.49
N PRO A 568 0.85 -15.44 11.09
CA PRO A 568 -0.45 -14.77 10.93
C PRO A 568 -1.00 -14.13 12.21
N ASN A 569 -0.51 -14.55 13.38
CA ASN A 569 -0.93 -14.02 14.68
C ASN A 569 -0.09 -12.83 15.16
N THR A 570 0.88 -12.36 14.36
CA THR A 570 1.73 -11.23 14.72
C THR A 570 0.92 -9.93 14.78
N LYS A 571 1.21 -9.11 15.78
CA LYS A 571 0.55 -7.81 15.99
C LYS A 571 1.58 -6.69 15.99
N VAL A 572 1.20 -5.58 15.37
CA VAL A 572 1.95 -4.34 15.46
C VAL A 572 1.55 -3.60 16.75
N LEU A 573 2.50 -3.33 17.60
CA LEU A 573 2.30 -2.67 18.88
C LEU A 573 2.52 -1.17 18.82
N MET A 574 3.41 -0.73 17.94
CA MET A 574 3.72 0.67 17.70
C MET A 574 4.17 0.86 16.25
N THR A 575 3.74 1.96 15.66
CA THR A 575 4.21 2.40 14.34
C THR A 575 4.67 3.85 14.42
N VAL A 576 5.83 4.10 13.84
CA VAL A 576 6.45 5.43 13.80
C VAL A 576 6.73 5.81 12.35
N VAL A 577 6.37 7.04 11.98
CA VAL A 577 6.61 7.63 10.66
C VAL A 577 7.33 8.96 10.84
N GLY A 578 8.53 9.09 10.30
CA GLY A 578 9.32 10.30 10.46
C GLY A 578 9.52 10.70 11.93
N GLY A 579 9.73 9.72 12.83
CA GLY A 579 9.87 9.96 14.26
C GLY A 579 8.56 10.28 15.02
N ASN A 580 7.41 10.36 14.33
CA ASN A 580 6.11 10.56 14.94
C ASN A 580 5.41 9.21 15.18
N ILE A 581 4.93 8.99 16.39
CA ILE A 581 4.13 7.80 16.72
C ILE A 581 2.74 7.99 16.10
N VAL A 582 2.39 7.17 15.13
CA VAL A 582 1.08 7.20 14.43
C VAL A 582 0.16 6.08 14.90
N HIS A 583 0.71 5.06 15.54
CA HIS A 583 -0.02 3.98 16.20
C HIS A 583 0.71 3.54 17.47
N LEU A 584 -0.01 3.37 18.57
CA LEU A 584 0.52 2.89 19.84
C LEU A 584 -0.54 2.15 20.64
N MET A 585 -0.32 0.85 20.86
CA MET A 585 -1.20 0.00 21.65
C MET A 585 -1.22 0.42 23.13
N PRO A 586 -2.38 0.30 23.83
CA PRO A 586 -2.57 0.79 25.20
C PRO A 586 -1.56 0.24 26.21
N ASP A 587 -1.17 -1.03 26.08
CA ASP A 587 -0.21 -1.64 27.01
C ASP A 587 1.19 -1.05 26.87
N VAL A 588 1.67 -0.90 25.63
CA VAL A 588 2.99 -0.27 25.37
C VAL A 588 2.98 1.21 25.74
N ALA A 589 1.87 1.89 25.51
CA ALA A 589 1.69 3.28 25.94
C ALA A 589 1.85 3.39 27.47
N ARG A 590 1.11 2.58 28.22
CA ARG A 590 1.18 2.55 29.69
C ARG A 590 2.59 2.23 30.20
N GLU A 591 3.26 1.26 29.62
CA GLU A 591 4.64 0.86 29.96
C GLU A 591 5.64 2.02 29.83
N ASN A 592 5.41 2.94 28.92
CA ASN A 592 6.28 4.06 28.61
C ASN A 592 5.75 5.43 29.08
N GLY A 593 4.67 5.46 29.89
CA GLY A 593 4.08 6.70 30.38
C GLY A 593 3.49 7.59 29.28
N LEU A 594 3.01 6.96 28.19
CA LEU A 594 2.43 7.63 27.02
C LEU A 594 0.91 7.38 26.95
N SER A 595 0.22 8.14 26.11
CA SER A 595 -1.16 7.87 25.74
C SER A 595 -1.21 6.98 24.50
N PRO A 596 -2.21 6.09 24.36
CA PRO A 596 -2.47 5.34 23.13
C PRO A 596 -2.71 6.28 21.95
N VAL A 597 -2.34 5.84 20.74
CA VAL A 597 -2.43 6.64 19.52
C VAL A 597 -3.03 5.79 18.38
N GLY A 598 -3.79 6.43 17.51
CA GLY A 598 -4.36 5.83 16.30
C GLY A 598 -5.65 5.05 16.55
N PRO A 599 -5.96 4.03 15.74
CA PRO A 599 -7.26 3.33 15.74
C PRO A 599 -7.66 2.65 17.06
N VAL A 600 -6.73 2.44 17.97
CA VAL A 600 -7.00 1.93 19.32
C VAL A 600 -7.84 2.90 20.19
N THR A 601 -7.89 4.17 19.79
CA THR A 601 -8.65 5.21 20.49
C THR A 601 -10.01 5.49 19.84
N TRP A 602 -10.30 4.86 18.68
CA TRP A 602 -11.51 5.15 17.93
C TRP A 602 -12.77 4.53 18.55
N PRO A 603 -13.94 5.19 18.44
CA PRO A 603 -15.20 4.66 18.96
C PRO A 603 -15.60 3.31 18.35
N SER A 604 -15.30 3.07 17.07
CA SER A 604 -15.58 1.83 16.33
C SER A 604 -14.69 0.65 16.72
N LYS A 605 -13.58 0.91 17.44
CA LYS A 605 -12.63 -0.11 17.93
C LYS A 605 -12.21 -1.13 16.85
N PRO A 606 -11.75 -0.68 15.68
CA PRO A 606 -11.48 -1.59 14.55
C PRO A 606 -10.46 -2.68 14.90
N LEU A 607 -9.44 -2.35 15.71
CA LEU A 607 -8.41 -3.33 16.06
C LEU A 607 -8.91 -4.42 17.01
N GLU A 608 -9.87 -4.12 17.91
CA GLU A 608 -10.52 -5.17 18.69
C GLU A 608 -11.26 -6.14 17.78
N LYS A 609 -11.96 -5.63 16.75
CA LYS A 609 -12.62 -6.44 15.74
C LYS A 609 -11.61 -7.30 14.97
N TYR A 610 -10.51 -6.71 14.47
CA TYR A 610 -9.53 -7.43 13.64
C TYR A 610 -8.75 -8.48 14.42
N TYR A 611 -8.34 -8.19 15.65
CA TYR A 611 -7.56 -9.12 16.47
C TYR A 611 -8.41 -10.10 17.30
N ALA A 612 -9.68 -9.80 17.57
CA ALA A 612 -10.55 -10.69 18.33
C ALA A 612 -11.08 -11.88 17.49
N HIS A 613 -11.14 -11.72 16.17
CA HIS A 613 -11.84 -12.68 15.34
C HIS A 613 -11.07 -13.93 14.97
N LYS A 614 -9.72 -13.93 15.04
CA LYS A 614 -8.97 -15.14 14.64
C LYS A 614 -7.62 -15.23 15.32
N ILE A 615 -7.50 -16.13 16.29
CA ILE A 615 -6.21 -16.75 16.58
C ILE A 615 -6.06 -17.86 15.53
N TYR A 616 -5.12 -17.70 14.63
CA TYR A 616 -4.80 -18.71 13.64
C TYR A 616 -4.07 -19.87 14.34
N THR A 617 -4.59 -21.08 14.14
CA THR A 617 -3.91 -22.33 14.52
C THR A 617 -3.48 -23.05 13.25
N PRO A 618 -2.51 -23.97 13.30
CA PRO A 618 -2.15 -24.79 12.14
C PRO A 618 -3.35 -25.50 11.52
N GLU A 619 -4.32 -25.93 12.33
CA GLU A 619 -5.56 -26.52 11.88
C GLU A 619 -6.47 -25.48 11.22
N SER A 620 -6.65 -24.30 11.85
CA SER A 620 -7.49 -23.26 11.30
C SER A 620 -6.92 -22.69 10.01
N LEU A 621 -5.60 -22.51 9.88
CA LEU A 621 -4.95 -22.08 8.66
C LEU A 621 -5.18 -23.04 7.48
N ARG A 622 -5.40 -24.33 7.76
CA ARG A 622 -5.64 -25.36 6.74
C ARG A 622 -7.09 -25.74 6.57
N ASN A 623 -7.99 -25.29 7.45
CA ASN A 623 -9.41 -25.69 7.47
C ASN A 623 -10.38 -24.50 7.57
N GLN A 624 -9.93 -23.27 7.42
CA GLN A 624 -10.68 -22.06 7.79
C GLN A 624 -11.89 -21.74 6.92
N PHE A 625 -12.07 -22.43 5.81
CA PHE A 625 -13.11 -22.07 4.85
C PHE A 625 -13.96 -23.25 4.44
#